data_8fef33722cfdbf800f47bb65adf6c0ec
#
_entry.id   8fef33722cfdbf800f47bb65adf6c0ec
#
_cell.length_a   1.000
_cell.length_b   1.000
_cell.length_c   1.000
_cell.angle_alpha   90.00
_cell.angle_beta   90.00
_cell.angle_gamma   90.00
#
_symmetry.space_group_name_H-M   'P 1'
#
loop_
_entity.id
_entity.type
_entity.pdbx_description
1 polymer ?
#
loop_
_entity_poly.entity_id
_entity_poly.type
_entity_poly.pdbx_seq_one_letter_code
_entity_poly.pdbx_strand_id
1 'polypeptide(L)'
;METIKFGPNKKMSLTEPLDTWLSAGLRDFAVPEALGSSARVFNLNYPPLSGDYGNFPAIKVMRPDKTQYALPLFKNEIKILDRMKDVEGITPILGLGFLKVNEGQWPGEIAPLTTSLQAQSSASHLAGEMTLFSPGETNTFLAEIDDRVSNEWLAAIILPRRWEDNLYLRCDAGYTRGEFQRTFPVMNALKAAGQIAEIIHQAHSRKIVYLDHKALHYFWNEPRQQVFVLDWNIGRQISNGNSQEVYEFDILQFSARALHHLMTGRQAPGSVNVGPNRPEEIQNAPEKYEPIWTYDDQKRLRQDELDFLGRAIQGHYKTADRLAEDLQTLYSQRQLQN
;
A
#
# COMPACT_ATOMS: atom_id res chain seq x y z
N MET A 1 18.29 17.83 11.51
CA MET A 1 17.64 18.18 10.22
C MET A 1 18.69 18.70 9.27
N GLU A 2 18.87 18.03 8.17
CA GLU A 2 19.90 18.36 7.18
C GLU A 2 19.23 18.71 5.83
N THR A 3 19.65 19.83 5.21
CA THR A 3 19.14 20.22 3.89
C THR A 3 20.16 19.85 2.83
N ILE A 4 19.72 19.07 1.85
CA ILE A 4 20.55 18.55 0.77
C ILE A 4 20.13 19.22 -0.53
N LYS A 5 21.15 19.62 -1.30
CA LYS A 5 20.95 20.08 -2.68
C LYS A 5 21.18 18.93 -3.63
N PHE A 6 20.24 18.70 -4.53
CA PHE A 6 20.33 17.68 -5.56
C PHE A 6 20.33 18.31 -6.97
N GLY A 7 20.93 17.63 -7.90
CA GLY A 7 21.05 18.12 -9.28
C GLY A 7 22.20 17.47 -10.06
N PRO A 8 22.39 17.82 -11.33
CA PRO A 8 23.26 17.09 -12.25
C PRO A 8 24.76 17.06 -11.90
N ASN A 9 25.22 17.90 -10.98
CA ASN A 9 26.65 18.09 -10.73
C ASN A 9 27.19 17.35 -9.50
N LYS A 10 26.39 16.54 -8.80
CA LYS A 10 26.85 15.84 -7.60
C LYS A 10 27.34 14.43 -7.94
N LYS A 11 28.62 14.16 -7.74
CA LYS A 11 29.21 12.79 -7.85
C LYS A 11 28.94 12.05 -6.54
N MET A 12 28.70 10.77 -6.62
CA MET A 12 28.38 9.89 -5.51
C MET A 12 29.50 8.88 -5.21
N SER A 13 29.67 8.55 -3.94
CA SER A 13 30.46 7.44 -3.46
C SER A 13 29.55 6.39 -2.80
N LEU A 14 29.85 5.10 -2.98
CA LEU A 14 29.08 3.98 -2.40
C LEU A 14 29.16 3.89 -0.87
N THR A 15 30.04 4.69 -0.26
CA THR A 15 30.25 4.73 1.20
C THR A 15 29.59 5.93 1.87
N GLU A 16 28.86 6.73 1.11
CA GLU A 16 28.28 7.95 1.63
C GLU A 16 26.98 7.71 2.40
N PRO A 17 26.62 8.63 3.33
CA PRO A 17 25.38 8.57 4.09
C PRO A 17 24.11 8.56 3.22
N LEU A 18 23.00 8.14 3.81
CA LEU A 18 21.67 8.04 3.14
C LEU A 18 21.25 9.35 2.44
N ASP A 19 21.58 10.49 3.02
CA ASP A 19 21.31 11.82 2.49
C ASP A 19 21.97 12.06 1.12
N THR A 20 23.25 11.76 1.00
CA THR A 20 24.00 11.88 -0.24
C THR A 20 23.50 10.91 -1.29
N TRP A 21 23.20 9.71 -0.85
CA TRP A 21 22.64 8.65 -1.67
C TRP A 21 21.26 9.02 -2.24
N LEU A 22 20.35 9.56 -1.40
CA LEU A 22 19.05 10.06 -1.85
C LEU A 22 19.18 11.22 -2.84
N SER A 23 20.09 12.16 -2.58
CA SER A 23 20.31 13.30 -3.48
C SER A 23 20.80 12.88 -4.85
N ALA A 24 21.52 11.78 -4.97
CA ALA A 24 21.96 11.23 -6.24
C ALA A 24 20.86 10.41 -6.92
N GLY A 25 20.08 9.64 -6.16
CA GLY A 25 18.91 8.91 -6.67
C GLY A 25 17.82 9.83 -7.21
N LEU A 26 17.63 11.00 -6.58
CA LEU A 26 16.70 12.01 -7.05
C LEU A 26 17.01 12.58 -8.44
N ARG A 27 18.24 12.46 -8.92
CA ARG A 27 18.58 12.85 -10.31
C ARG A 27 17.95 11.97 -11.36
N ASP A 28 17.66 10.73 -11.02
CA ASP A 28 17.12 9.73 -11.92
C ASP A 28 15.58 9.68 -11.90
N PHE A 29 14.94 10.64 -11.25
CA PHE A 29 13.50 10.83 -11.28
C PHE A 29 13.02 11.20 -12.68
N ALA A 30 12.95 10.21 -13.55
CA ALA A 30 12.48 10.43 -14.90
C ALA A 30 10.95 10.28 -15.00
N VAL A 31 10.42 9.21 -14.44
CA VAL A 31 8.99 8.85 -14.57
C VAL A 31 8.52 8.23 -13.26
N PRO A 32 7.35 8.64 -12.73
CA PRO A 32 6.78 7.97 -11.55
C PRO A 32 6.35 6.55 -11.92
N GLU A 33 6.68 5.57 -11.05
CA GLU A 33 6.27 4.18 -11.23
C GLU A 33 4.78 3.99 -10.90
N ALA A 34 4.25 4.76 -9.95
CA ALA A 34 2.85 4.71 -9.60
C ALA A 34 2.21 6.10 -9.58
N LEU A 35 1.07 6.21 -10.26
CA LEU A 35 0.28 7.43 -10.43
C LEU A 35 -0.92 7.42 -9.46
N GLY A 36 -0.67 7.65 -8.17
CA GLY A 36 -1.73 7.78 -7.17
C GLY A 36 -2.52 9.09 -7.29
N SER A 37 -3.71 9.13 -6.69
CA SER A 37 -4.54 10.35 -6.63
C SER A 37 -3.92 11.47 -5.80
N SER A 38 -3.18 11.13 -4.74
CA SER A 38 -2.57 12.07 -3.78
C SER A 38 -1.05 12.19 -3.93
N ALA A 39 -0.40 11.21 -4.56
CA ALA A 39 1.05 11.11 -4.63
C ALA A 39 1.56 10.56 -5.95
N ARG A 40 2.87 10.71 -6.13
CA ARG A 40 3.67 10.00 -7.12
C ARG A 40 4.71 9.18 -6.40
N VAL A 41 4.93 7.95 -6.85
CA VAL A 41 5.95 7.05 -6.30
C VAL A 41 7.06 6.90 -7.33
N PHE A 42 8.28 7.16 -6.90
CA PHE A 42 9.47 7.03 -7.71
C PHE A 42 10.39 5.98 -7.10
N ASN A 43 10.91 5.10 -7.92
CA ASN A 43 11.93 4.17 -7.49
C ASN A 43 13.31 4.79 -7.64
N LEU A 44 14.12 4.63 -6.62
CA LEU A 44 15.50 5.10 -6.67
C LEU A 44 16.38 3.95 -7.15
N ASN A 45 17.04 4.14 -8.29
CA ASN A 45 17.90 3.12 -8.93
C ASN A 45 19.31 3.13 -8.33
N TYR A 46 19.40 2.89 -7.03
CA TYR A 46 20.70 2.87 -6.32
C TYR A 46 20.93 1.58 -5.54
N PRO A 47 22.21 1.30 -5.17
CA PRO A 47 22.57 0.04 -4.55
C PRO A 47 21.69 -0.27 -3.34
N PRO A 48 21.44 -1.55 -3.07
CA PRO A 48 20.53 -1.97 -2.02
C PRO A 48 20.96 -1.40 -0.67
N LEU A 49 20.00 -0.93 0.10
CA LEU A 49 20.20 -0.68 1.52
C LEU A 49 20.64 -1.99 2.16
N SER A 50 21.73 -1.97 2.92
CA SER A 50 22.18 -3.14 3.68
C SER A 50 21.11 -3.50 4.72
N GLY A 51 20.63 -4.73 4.72
CA GLY A 51 19.68 -5.25 5.69
C GLY A 51 18.55 -6.05 5.08
N ASP A 52 17.61 -6.46 5.92
CA ASP A 52 16.47 -7.30 5.55
C ASP A 52 15.49 -6.70 4.53
N TYR A 53 15.62 -5.44 4.26
CA TYR A 53 14.79 -4.75 3.25
C TYR A 53 15.29 -4.96 1.83
N GLY A 54 16.45 -5.57 1.67
CA GLY A 54 16.99 -6.24 0.47
C GLY A 54 17.00 -5.46 -0.82
N ASN A 55 16.56 -4.20 -0.87
CA ASN A 55 16.27 -3.54 -2.12
C ASN A 55 16.31 -2.03 -1.98
N PHE A 56 16.27 -1.37 -3.09
CA PHE A 56 16.25 0.06 -3.26
C PHE A 56 15.08 0.71 -2.52
N PRO A 57 15.18 1.94 -2.07
CA PRO A 57 14.04 2.68 -1.57
C PRO A 57 13.14 3.15 -2.72
N ALA A 58 11.90 3.40 -2.35
CA ALA A 58 10.95 4.19 -3.11
C ALA A 58 10.67 5.48 -2.35
N ILE A 59 10.42 6.55 -3.08
CA ILE A 59 9.98 7.80 -2.51
C ILE A 59 8.59 8.14 -3.00
N LYS A 60 7.67 8.31 -2.07
CA LYS A 60 6.29 8.74 -2.30
C LYS A 60 6.24 10.24 -2.09
N VAL A 61 6.03 11.02 -3.14
CA VAL A 61 6.02 12.48 -3.11
C VAL A 61 4.60 13.00 -3.30
N MET A 62 4.19 13.92 -2.45
CA MET A 62 2.88 14.58 -2.54
C MET A 62 2.72 15.33 -3.87
N ARG A 63 1.54 15.27 -4.47
CA ARG A 63 1.24 16.00 -5.70
C ARG A 63 1.05 17.50 -5.45
N PRO A 64 1.77 18.38 -6.17
CA PRO A 64 1.63 19.83 -6.02
C PRO A 64 0.27 20.35 -6.51
N ASP A 65 -0.29 19.75 -7.58
CA ASP A 65 -1.57 20.13 -8.17
C ASP A 65 -2.81 19.76 -7.32
N LYS A 66 -2.62 18.98 -6.25
CA LYS A 66 -3.70 18.49 -5.37
C LYS A 66 -3.39 18.66 -3.90
N THR A 67 -2.64 19.69 -3.53
CA THR A 67 -2.15 19.91 -2.16
C THR A 67 -3.26 19.83 -1.11
N GLN A 68 -4.39 20.52 -1.32
CA GLN A 68 -5.50 20.52 -0.37
C GLN A 68 -6.09 19.13 -0.11
N TYR A 69 -6.10 18.28 -1.12
CA TYR A 69 -6.55 16.89 -1.02
C TYR A 69 -5.46 15.96 -0.48
N ALA A 70 -4.23 16.13 -0.96
CA ALA A 70 -3.12 15.22 -0.69
C ALA A 70 -2.54 15.39 0.71
N LEU A 71 -2.44 16.62 1.21
CA LEU A 71 -1.78 16.90 2.49
C LEU A 71 -2.44 16.19 3.69
N PRO A 72 -3.77 16.20 3.87
CA PRO A 72 -4.41 15.43 4.93
C PRO A 72 -4.13 13.93 4.84
N LEU A 73 -4.10 13.37 3.62
CA LEU A 73 -3.83 11.95 3.39
C LEU A 73 -2.38 11.58 3.74
N PHE A 74 -1.42 12.44 3.37
CA PHE A 74 -0.01 12.26 3.76
C PHE A 74 0.19 12.29 5.26
N LYS A 75 -0.37 13.30 5.93
CA LYS A 75 -0.29 13.41 7.41
C LYS A 75 -0.90 12.20 8.08
N ASN A 76 -2.01 11.70 7.55
CA ASN A 76 -2.69 10.53 8.08
C ASN A 76 -1.86 9.26 7.90
N GLU A 77 -1.35 9.02 6.69
CA GLU A 77 -0.52 7.86 6.38
C GLU A 77 0.72 7.80 7.28
N ILE A 78 1.43 8.91 7.43
CA ILE A 78 2.63 8.98 8.27
C ILE A 78 2.30 8.64 9.73
N LYS A 79 1.21 9.20 10.28
CA LYS A 79 0.76 8.90 11.64
C LYS A 79 0.41 7.43 11.84
N ILE A 80 -0.26 6.84 10.87
CA ILE A 80 -0.65 5.41 10.92
C ILE A 80 0.59 4.54 10.84
N LEU A 81 1.47 4.76 9.88
CA LEU A 81 2.71 3.98 9.72
C LEU A 81 3.61 4.08 10.96
N ASP A 82 3.75 5.26 11.57
CA ASP A 82 4.52 5.40 12.81
C ASP A 82 3.90 4.61 13.97
N ARG A 83 2.57 4.58 14.10
CA ARG A 83 1.87 3.79 15.13
C ARG A 83 1.88 2.29 14.87
N MET A 84 2.06 1.88 13.63
CA MET A 84 2.06 0.48 13.19
C MET A 84 3.46 -0.07 12.92
N LYS A 85 4.52 0.69 13.20
CA LYS A 85 5.92 0.38 12.82
C LYS A 85 6.48 -0.92 13.39
N ASP A 86 5.90 -1.41 14.49
CA ASP A 86 6.25 -2.67 15.17
C ASP A 86 5.41 -3.87 14.68
N VAL A 87 4.45 -3.65 13.78
CA VAL A 87 3.58 -4.71 13.26
C VAL A 87 4.23 -5.35 12.04
N GLU A 88 4.42 -6.67 12.10
CA GLU A 88 4.96 -7.43 10.98
C GLU A 88 4.06 -7.31 9.75
N GLY A 89 4.65 -7.14 8.57
CA GLY A 89 3.92 -6.93 7.31
C GLY A 89 3.53 -5.47 7.03
N ILE A 90 3.78 -4.56 7.95
CA ILE A 90 3.67 -3.12 7.67
C ILE A 90 4.97 -2.63 7.03
N THR A 91 4.83 -1.83 5.97
CA THR A 91 5.99 -1.19 5.34
C THR A 91 6.54 -0.08 6.23
N PRO A 92 7.77 -0.18 6.73
CA PRO A 92 8.33 0.82 7.63
C PRO A 92 8.64 2.13 6.89
N ILE A 93 8.56 3.24 7.58
CA ILE A 93 9.12 4.52 7.13
C ILE A 93 10.65 4.43 7.27
N LEU A 94 11.38 4.61 6.16
CA LEU A 94 12.85 4.71 6.17
C LEU A 94 13.33 6.14 6.39
N GLY A 95 12.50 7.11 6.03
CA GLY A 95 12.75 8.52 6.22
C GLY A 95 11.56 9.37 5.77
N LEU A 96 11.60 10.63 6.13
CA LEU A 96 10.64 11.64 5.71
C LEU A 96 11.39 12.82 5.10
N GLY A 97 10.76 13.59 4.25
CA GLY A 97 11.43 14.74 3.65
C GLY A 97 10.49 15.80 3.13
N PHE A 98 11.05 16.98 2.96
CA PHE A 98 10.46 18.06 2.19
C PHE A 98 11.31 18.31 0.96
N LEU A 99 10.66 18.27 -0.20
CA LEU A 99 11.28 18.42 -1.50
C LEU A 99 10.84 19.76 -2.12
N LYS A 100 11.78 20.61 -2.47
CA LYS A 100 11.53 21.81 -3.26
C LYS A 100 12.14 21.64 -4.64
N VAL A 101 11.26 21.52 -5.64
CA VAL A 101 11.65 21.32 -7.03
C VAL A 101 11.68 22.66 -7.73
N ASN A 102 12.67 22.87 -8.59
CA ASN A 102 12.73 24.08 -9.40
C ASN A 102 11.50 24.17 -10.34
N GLU A 103 11.07 25.41 -10.60
CA GLU A 103 9.90 25.69 -11.43
C GLU A 103 9.97 24.94 -12.77
N GLY A 104 8.86 24.33 -13.17
CA GLY A 104 8.75 23.56 -14.42
C GLY A 104 9.44 22.19 -14.43
N GLN A 105 10.02 21.74 -13.31
CA GLN A 105 10.75 20.47 -13.23
C GLN A 105 10.00 19.35 -12.49
N TRP A 106 8.71 19.52 -12.19
CA TRP A 106 7.95 18.47 -11.54
C TRP A 106 7.68 17.29 -12.48
N PRO A 107 8.29 16.11 -12.26
CA PRO A 107 8.17 14.97 -13.18
C PRO A 107 6.81 14.25 -13.08
N GLY A 108 6.02 14.54 -12.08
CA GLY A 108 4.71 13.90 -11.85
C GLY A 108 3.63 14.29 -12.84
N GLU A 109 3.84 15.30 -13.67
CA GLU A 109 2.93 15.71 -14.76
C GLU A 109 3.22 14.99 -16.08
N ILE A 110 4.37 14.31 -16.18
CA ILE A 110 4.72 13.54 -17.36
C ILE A 110 3.76 12.37 -17.48
N ALA A 111 3.15 12.23 -18.65
CA ALA A 111 2.17 11.18 -18.95
C ALA A 111 2.71 9.76 -18.68
N PRO A 112 1.84 8.78 -18.37
CA PRO A 112 2.27 7.43 -18.03
C PRO A 112 3.13 6.79 -19.12
N LEU A 113 3.95 5.83 -18.71
CA LEU A 113 4.95 5.04 -19.47
C LEU A 113 4.59 4.58 -20.89
N THR A 114 3.35 4.74 -21.33
CA THR A 114 2.89 4.40 -22.67
C THR A 114 3.27 5.40 -23.74
N THR A 115 3.73 6.58 -23.37
CA THR A 115 4.14 7.62 -24.31
C THR A 115 5.66 7.80 -24.31
N SER A 116 6.32 6.97 -25.11
CA SER A 116 7.65 7.15 -25.71
C SER A 116 8.87 7.29 -24.78
N LEU A 117 9.86 6.45 -25.07
CA LEU A 117 11.28 6.56 -24.67
C LEU A 117 11.89 7.98 -24.83
N GLN A 118 11.27 8.85 -25.61
CA GLN A 118 11.70 10.25 -25.81
C GLN A 118 11.40 11.16 -24.62
N ALA A 119 10.35 10.88 -23.82
CA ALA A 119 10.08 11.64 -22.60
C ALA A 119 11.11 11.34 -21.49
N GLN A 120 11.75 10.16 -21.53
CA GLN A 120 12.77 9.78 -20.57
C GLN A 120 14.06 10.59 -20.69
N SER A 121 14.39 11.08 -21.89
CA SER A 121 15.63 11.83 -22.11
C SER A 121 15.57 13.30 -21.67
N SER A 122 14.39 13.89 -21.58
CA SER A 122 14.22 15.30 -21.18
C SER A 122 14.02 15.51 -19.68
N ALA A 123 13.64 14.48 -18.93
CA ALA A 123 13.42 14.55 -17.49
C ALA A 123 14.71 14.32 -16.64
N SER A 124 15.87 14.19 -17.27
CA SER A 124 17.12 13.77 -16.67
C SER A 124 17.79 14.79 -15.73
N HIS A 125 17.15 15.91 -15.43
CA HIS A 125 17.82 17.01 -14.69
C HIS A 125 16.96 17.62 -13.59
N LEU A 126 16.27 16.80 -12.81
CA LEU A 126 15.61 17.30 -11.62
C LEU A 126 16.65 17.94 -10.70
N ALA A 127 16.49 19.23 -10.42
CA ALA A 127 17.33 19.97 -9.49
C ALA A 127 16.46 20.63 -8.43
N GLY A 128 16.97 20.69 -7.21
CA GLY A 128 16.21 21.27 -6.11
C GLY A 128 16.92 21.10 -4.78
N GLU A 129 16.13 21.22 -3.72
CA GLU A 129 16.55 21.05 -2.35
C GLU A 129 15.68 20.01 -1.65
N MET A 130 16.28 19.23 -0.77
CA MET A 130 15.57 18.28 0.07
C MET A 130 16.03 18.43 1.52
N THR A 131 15.07 18.52 2.41
CA THR A 131 15.30 18.44 3.86
C THR A 131 14.87 17.07 4.34
N LEU A 132 15.77 16.34 4.97
CA LEU A 132 15.51 14.96 5.44
C LEU A 132 15.31 14.91 6.95
N PHE A 133 14.43 13.98 7.34
CA PHE A 133 14.14 13.62 8.72
C PHE A 133 14.29 12.11 8.87
N SER A 134 14.89 11.69 9.95
CA SER A 134 14.94 10.28 10.32
C SER A 134 13.53 9.77 10.72
N PRO A 135 13.29 8.46 10.74
CA PRO A 135 12.03 7.89 11.21
C PRO A 135 11.69 8.28 12.66
N GLY A 136 12.69 8.56 13.49
CA GLY A 136 12.52 9.03 14.86
C GLY A 136 12.04 10.48 14.99
N GLU A 137 12.09 11.26 13.91
CA GLU A 137 11.70 12.68 13.87
C GLU A 137 10.30 12.91 13.29
N THR A 138 9.44 11.88 13.25
CA THR A 138 8.08 11.95 12.66
C THR A 138 7.27 13.11 13.25
N ASN A 139 7.33 13.34 14.55
CA ASN A 139 6.57 14.44 15.19
C ASN A 139 7.10 15.81 14.76
N THR A 140 8.41 16.00 14.64
CA THR A 140 9.03 17.25 14.15
C THR A 140 8.62 17.50 12.71
N PHE A 141 8.69 16.47 11.85
CA PHE A 141 8.23 16.55 10.46
C PHE A 141 6.75 16.97 10.37
N LEU A 142 5.87 16.33 11.15
CA LEU A 142 4.44 16.63 11.16
C LEU A 142 4.12 18.03 11.71
N ALA A 143 4.95 18.57 12.58
CA ALA A 143 4.80 19.94 13.08
C ALA A 143 5.15 21.00 12.02
N GLU A 144 6.09 20.69 11.12
CA GLU A 144 6.54 21.61 10.07
C GLU A 144 5.74 21.47 8.75
N ILE A 145 4.98 20.39 8.55
CA ILE A 145 4.44 20.03 7.24
C ILE A 145 3.51 21.08 6.64
N ASP A 146 2.65 21.73 7.45
CA ASP A 146 1.71 22.74 6.95
C ASP A 146 2.45 24.01 6.51
N ASP A 147 3.43 24.46 7.29
CA ASP A 147 4.25 25.63 6.96
C ASP A 147 5.11 25.35 5.70
N ARG A 148 5.79 24.22 5.66
CA ARG A 148 6.61 23.83 4.51
C ARG A 148 5.80 23.75 3.23
N VAL A 149 4.64 23.07 3.27
CA VAL A 149 3.78 22.93 2.10
C VAL A 149 3.20 24.26 1.65
N SER A 150 2.87 25.18 2.56
CA SER A 150 2.44 26.54 2.21
C SER A 150 3.54 27.36 1.55
N ASN A 151 4.81 27.01 1.78
CA ASN A 151 6.00 27.58 1.15
C ASN A 151 6.51 26.78 -0.05
N GLU A 152 5.59 26.03 -0.72
CA GLU A 152 5.84 25.29 -1.97
C GLU A 152 6.81 24.08 -1.83
N TRP A 153 7.02 23.57 -0.62
CA TRP A 153 7.70 22.31 -0.43
C TRP A 153 6.72 21.15 -0.56
N LEU A 154 7.16 20.07 -1.16
CA LEU A 154 6.38 18.83 -1.30
C LEU A 154 6.77 17.86 -0.20
N ALA A 155 5.79 17.34 0.53
CA ALA A 155 6.02 16.31 1.51
C ALA A 155 6.38 14.99 0.81
N ALA A 156 7.33 14.26 1.38
CA ALA A 156 7.80 12.97 0.86
C ALA A 156 7.95 11.93 1.98
N ILE A 157 7.61 10.69 1.65
CA ILE A 157 7.81 9.51 2.50
C ILE A 157 8.77 8.58 1.78
N ILE A 158 9.84 8.16 2.44
CA ILE A 158 10.81 7.20 1.92
C ILE A 158 10.47 5.83 2.50
N LEU A 159 10.23 4.88 1.63
CA LEU A 159 9.77 3.52 1.95
C LEU A 159 10.71 2.50 1.29
N PRO A 160 10.80 1.25 1.78
CA PRO A 160 11.38 0.17 1.02
C PRO A 160 10.62 -0.03 -0.29
N ARG A 161 11.31 -0.08 -1.42
CA ARG A 161 10.69 -0.49 -2.68
C ARG A 161 10.24 -1.94 -2.56
N ARG A 162 9.04 -2.22 -3.01
CA ARG A 162 8.53 -3.57 -3.14
C ARG A 162 8.77 -4.07 -4.56
N TRP A 163 9.54 -5.15 -4.66
CA TRP A 163 9.83 -5.86 -5.91
C TRP A 163 8.91 -7.05 -6.12
N GLU A 164 8.27 -7.45 -5.04
CA GLU A 164 7.31 -8.52 -5.05
C GLU A 164 6.10 -8.13 -5.89
N ASP A 165 5.50 -9.09 -6.55
CA ASP A 165 4.23 -8.88 -7.22
C ASP A 165 3.14 -8.55 -6.19
N ASN A 166 2.33 -7.56 -6.49
CA ASN A 166 1.11 -7.36 -5.70
C ASN A 166 0.13 -8.53 -5.94
N LEU A 167 -0.72 -8.78 -4.97
CA LEU A 167 -1.64 -9.90 -5.00
C LEU A 167 -2.72 -9.77 -6.10
N TYR A 168 -2.98 -8.57 -6.61
CA TYR A 168 -3.84 -8.40 -7.78
C TYR A 168 -3.24 -9.10 -9.00
N LEU A 169 -1.99 -8.82 -9.32
CA LEU A 169 -1.29 -9.44 -10.46
C LEU A 169 -1.14 -10.95 -10.28
N ARG A 170 -0.93 -11.42 -9.05
CA ARG A 170 -0.81 -12.86 -8.74
C ARG A 170 -2.13 -13.60 -8.85
N CYS A 171 -3.24 -12.97 -8.51
CA CYS A 171 -4.56 -13.57 -8.53
C CYS A 171 -5.31 -13.29 -9.83
N ASP A 172 -4.88 -12.30 -10.60
CA ASP A 172 -5.52 -11.97 -11.86
C ASP A 172 -5.32 -13.14 -12.85
N ALA A 173 -6.44 -13.64 -13.31
CA ALA A 173 -6.45 -14.75 -14.24
C ALA A 173 -6.04 -14.24 -15.64
N GLY A 174 -4.77 -14.29 -15.93
CA GLY A 174 -4.29 -14.03 -17.26
C GLY A 174 -4.89 -15.03 -18.25
N TYR A 175 -5.49 -14.53 -19.33
CA TYR A 175 -5.88 -15.34 -20.47
C TYR A 175 -4.62 -15.75 -21.24
N THR A 176 -4.06 -16.91 -20.93
CA THR A 176 -2.97 -17.49 -21.70
C THR A 176 -3.54 -18.63 -22.54
N ARG A 177 -3.58 -18.46 -23.88
CA ARG A 177 -4.04 -19.48 -24.84
C ARG A 177 -5.50 -19.94 -24.71
N GLY A 178 -6.41 -19.04 -24.25
CA GLY A 178 -7.83 -19.36 -24.13
C GLY A 178 -8.20 -20.14 -22.86
N GLU A 179 -7.25 -20.37 -21.95
CA GLU A 179 -7.50 -20.99 -20.65
C GLU A 179 -7.25 -20.00 -19.51
N PHE A 180 -8.12 -20.02 -18.51
CA PHE A 180 -7.99 -19.28 -17.28
C PHE A 180 -6.92 -19.95 -16.40
N GLN A 181 -5.71 -19.38 -16.34
CA GLN A 181 -4.69 -19.85 -15.42
C GLN A 181 -4.61 -18.91 -14.22
N ARG A 182 -5.14 -19.33 -13.10
CA ARG A 182 -4.87 -18.69 -11.81
C ARG A 182 -3.53 -19.17 -11.28
N THR A 183 -2.61 -18.24 -11.15
CA THR A 183 -1.24 -18.56 -10.74
C THR A 183 -1.05 -18.63 -9.24
N PHE A 184 -1.96 -18.03 -8.43
CA PHE A 184 -1.81 -17.99 -6.98
C PHE A 184 -2.49 -19.18 -6.31
N PRO A 185 -1.74 -20.11 -5.67
CA PRO A 185 -2.29 -21.27 -5.02
C PRO A 185 -3.24 -20.93 -3.87
N VAL A 186 -4.29 -21.73 -3.67
CA VAL A 186 -5.25 -21.52 -2.56
C VAL A 186 -4.57 -21.55 -1.20
N MET A 187 -3.56 -22.39 -1.03
CA MET A 187 -2.74 -22.43 0.20
C MET A 187 -2.10 -21.08 0.50
N ASN A 188 -1.48 -20.47 -0.52
CA ASN A 188 -0.85 -19.16 -0.38
C ASN A 188 -1.91 -18.07 -0.18
N ALA A 189 -3.07 -18.18 -0.82
CA ALA A 189 -4.20 -17.27 -0.62
C ALA A 189 -4.72 -17.30 0.81
N LEU A 190 -4.91 -18.47 1.41
CA LEU A 190 -5.32 -18.64 2.80
C LEU A 190 -4.27 -18.08 3.76
N LYS A 191 -2.98 -18.38 3.52
CA LYS A 191 -1.87 -17.87 4.34
C LYS A 191 -1.77 -16.35 4.27
N ALA A 192 -1.80 -15.79 3.07
CA ALA A 192 -1.75 -14.33 2.86
C ALA A 192 -2.96 -13.64 3.51
N ALA A 193 -4.16 -14.17 3.31
CA ALA A 193 -5.38 -13.63 3.91
C ALA A 193 -5.35 -13.69 5.45
N GLY A 194 -4.83 -14.77 6.03
CA GLY A 194 -4.64 -14.89 7.49
C GLY A 194 -3.69 -13.82 8.04
N GLN A 195 -2.56 -13.58 7.36
CA GLN A 195 -1.63 -12.52 7.74
C GLN A 195 -2.23 -11.12 7.62
N ILE A 196 -3.02 -10.86 6.56
CA ILE A 196 -3.71 -9.57 6.41
C ILE A 196 -4.76 -9.39 7.52
N ALA A 197 -5.53 -10.42 7.83
CA ALA A 197 -6.51 -10.37 8.91
C ALA A 197 -5.85 -10.09 10.28
N GLU A 198 -4.67 -10.68 10.54
CA GLU A 198 -3.87 -10.38 11.74
C GLU A 198 -3.39 -8.93 11.75
N ILE A 199 -2.91 -8.39 10.62
CA ILE A 199 -2.52 -6.98 10.51
C ILE A 199 -3.73 -6.06 10.79
N ILE A 200 -4.93 -6.39 10.28
CA ILE A 200 -6.16 -5.67 10.56
C ILE A 200 -6.50 -5.75 12.06
N HIS A 201 -6.37 -6.93 12.70
CA HIS A 201 -6.55 -7.09 14.13
C HIS A 201 -5.61 -6.18 14.92
N GLN A 202 -4.33 -6.15 14.57
CA GLN A 202 -3.33 -5.27 15.19
C GLN A 202 -3.63 -3.77 14.96
N ALA A 203 -4.19 -3.41 13.81
CA ALA A 203 -4.64 -2.05 13.54
C ALA A 203 -5.85 -1.68 14.42
N HIS A 204 -6.86 -2.53 14.49
CA HIS A 204 -8.05 -2.33 15.31
C HIS A 204 -7.70 -2.19 16.80
N SER A 205 -6.77 -2.99 17.32
CA SER A 205 -6.27 -2.88 18.69
C SER A 205 -5.63 -1.51 18.99
N ARG A 206 -5.10 -0.85 17.97
CA ARG A 206 -4.53 0.51 18.02
C ARG A 206 -5.54 1.60 17.61
N LYS A 207 -6.82 1.23 17.47
CA LYS A 207 -7.90 2.11 17.00
C LYS A 207 -7.65 2.69 15.60
N ILE A 208 -7.13 1.87 14.70
CA ILE A 208 -6.90 2.20 13.30
C ILE A 208 -7.72 1.25 12.44
N VAL A 209 -8.38 1.76 11.39
CA VAL A 209 -9.01 0.99 10.32
C VAL A 209 -8.30 1.27 9.01
N TYR A 210 -8.22 0.27 8.15
CA TYR A 210 -7.50 0.39 6.88
C TYR A 210 -8.38 0.97 5.75
N LEU A 211 -9.57 0.43 5.57
CA LEU A 211 -10.62 0.81 4.62
C LEU A 211 -10.32 0.62 3.13
N ASP A 212 -9.07 0.75 2.66
CA ASP A 212 -8.73 0.63 1.23
C ASP A 212 -8.29 -0.79 0.83
N HIS A 213 -9.12 -1.76 1.15
CA HIS A 213 -8.87 -3.17 0.87
C HIS A 213 -8.91 -3.47 -0.63
N LYS A 214 -7.75 -3.49 -1.27
CA LYS A 214 -7.54 -3.87 -2.67
C LYS A 214 -6.40 -4.86 -2.76
N ALA A 215 -6.54 -5.92 -3.54
CA ALA A 215 -5.45 -6.86 -3.77
C ALA A 215 -4.17 -6.19 -4.31
N LEU A 216 -4.32 -5.02 -4.96
CA LEU A 216 -3.24 -4.17 -5.46
C LEU A 216 -2.33 -3.61 -4.34
N HIS A 217 -2.86 -3.42 -3.12
CA HIS A 217 -2.13 -2.85 -1.99
C HIS A 217 -1.42 -3.91 -1.13
N TYR A 218 -1.57 -5.18 -1.45
CA TYR A 218 -0.96 -6.29 -0.76
C TYR A 218 0.13 -6.91 -1.63
N PHE A 219 1.32 -7.03 -1.09
CA PHE A 219 2.49 -7.58 -1.78
C PHE A 219 2.90 -8.88 -1.13
N TRP A 220 3.15 -9.90 -1.95
CA TRP A 220 3.50 -11.23 -1.50
C TRP A 220 4.96 -11.56 -1.75
N ASN A 221 5.72 -11.71 -0.69
CA ASN A 221 7.09 -12.21 -0.75
C ASN A 221 7.10 -13.73 -0.73
N GLU A 222 7.23 -14.35 -1.90
CA GLU A 222 7.19 -15.79 -2.06
C GLU A 222 8.28 -16.52 -1.24
N PRO A 223 9.56 -16.11 -1.27
CA PRO A 223 10.61 -16.77 -0.48
C PRO A 223 10.36 -16.75 1.04
N ARG A 224 9.79 -15.67 1.55
CA ARG A 224 9.49 -15.50 2.99
C ARG A 224 8.09 -15.96 3.35
N GLN A 225 7.26 -16.23 2.36
CA GLN A 225 5.84 -16.53 2.57
C GLN A 225 5.15 -15.47 3.45
N GLN A 226 5.40 -14.19 3.12
CA GLN A 226 5.00 -13.04 3.92
C GLN A 226 4.28 -12.01 3.07
N VAL A 227 3.22 -11.43 3.63
CA VAL A 227 2.49 -10.30 3.06
C VAL A 227 3.04 -8.97 3.59
N PHE A 228 3.03 -7.95 2.72
CA PHE A 228 3.23 -6.56 3.08
C PHE A 228 2.02 -5.73 2.66
N VAL A 229 1.56 -4.86 3.56
CA VAL A 229 0.42 -3.97 3.35
C VAL A 229 0.91 -2.54 3.15
N LEU A 230 0.51 -1.93 2.04
CA LEU A 230 0.88 -0.57 1.63
C LEU A 230 -0.34 0.35 1.58
N ASP A 231 -0.08 1.63 1.38
CA ASP A 231 -1.07 2.68 1.08
C ASP A 231 -2.13 2.88 2.18
N TRP A 232 -1.65 3.25 3.37
CA TRP A 232 -2.49 3.54 4.56
C TRP A 232 -3.12 4.94 4.55
N ASN A 233 -3.06 5.65 3.44
CA ASN A 233 -3.43 7.06 3.33
C ASN A 233 -4.91 7.33 3.66
N ILE A 234 -5.83 6.44 3.31
CA ILE A 234 -7.26 6.56 3.63
C ILE A 234 -7.69 5.84 4.91
N GLY A 235 -6.77 5.09 5.54
CA GLY A 235 -7.01 4.54 6.87
C GLY A 235 -7.41 5.63 7.87
N ARG A 236 -8.06 5.27 8.95
CA ARG A 236 -8.54 6.25 9.95
C ARG A 236 -8.18 5.84 11.35
N GLN A 237 -7.85 6.84 12.16
CA GLN A 237 -7.82 6.70 13.61
C GLN A 237 -9.23 6.91 14.15
N ILE A 238 -9.73 5.92 14.89
CA ILE A 238 -11.07 5.94 15.46
C ILE A 238 -11.03 6.62 16.83
N SER A 239 -11.74 7.74 16.96
CA SER A 239 -12.02 8.36 18.25
C SER A 239 -13.11 7.60 19.00
N ASN A 240 -13.16 7.72 20.33
CA ASN A 240 -14.15 7.05 21.17
C ASN A 240 -15.59 7.38 20.72
N GLY A 241 -16.35 6.38 20.28
CA GLY A 241 -17.70 6.46 19.72
C GLY A 241 -18.05 5.10 19.08
N ASN A 242 -18.89 5.07 18.05
CA ASN A 242 -19.31 3.85 17.33
C ASN A 242 -18.15 3.13 16.60
N SER A 243 -17.12 2.72 17.36
CA SER A 243 -15.94 2.07 16.80
C SER A 243 -16.24 0.69 16.24
N GLN A 244 -17.17 -0.03 16.84
CA GLN A 244 -17.49 -1.41 16.47
C GLN A 244 -18.04 -1.50 15.04
N GLU A 245 -18.98 -0.66 14.66
CA GLU A 245 -19.56 -0.64 13.31
C GLU A 245 -18.50 -0.37 12.23
N VAL A 246 -17.54 0.52 12.54
CA VAL A 246 -16.46 0.85 11.61
C VAL A 246 -15.46 -0.31 11.48
N TYR A 247 -15.18 -1.04 12.57
CA TYR A 247 -14.35 -2.24 12.53
C TYR A 247 -15.02 -3.37 11.74
N GLU A 248 -16.31 -3.60 11.97
CA GLU A 248 -17.09 -4.58 11.21
C GLU A 248 -17.13 -4.23 9.72
N PHE A 249 -17.28 -2.96 9.40
CA PHE A 249 -17.23 -2.48 8.02
C PHE A 249 -15.85 -2.71 7.40
N ASP A 250 -14.76 -2.43 8.10
CA ASP A 250 -13.38 -2.66 7.62
C ASP A 250 -13.15 -4.16 7.32
N ILE A 251 -13.60 -5.05 8.20
CA ILE A 251 -13.55 -6.50 8.00
C ILE A 251 -14.38 -6.94 6.79
N LEU A 252 -15.59 -6.40 6.65
CA LEU A 252 -16.46 -6.69 5.50
C LEU A 252 -15.84 -6.24 4.19
N GLN A 253 -15.22 -5.05 4.16
CA GLN A 253 -14.50 -4.56 2.98
C GLN A 253 -13.29 -5.44 2.64
N PHE A 254 -12.52 -5.86 3.64
CA PHE A 254 -11.46 -6.85 3.43
C PHE A 254 -12.02 -8.14 2.83
N SER A 255 -13.09 -8.67 3.41
CA SER A 255 -13.71 -9.92 2.98
C SER A 255 -14.21 -9.86 1.54
N ALA A 256 -14.92 -8.79 1.17
CA ALA A 256 -15.54 -8.66 -0.14
C ALA A 256 -14.56 -8.30 -1.25
N ARG A 257 -13.55 -7.49 -0.95
CA ARG A 257 -12.67 -6.91 -1.98
C ARG A 257 -11.33 -7.59 -2.08
N ALA A 258 -10.73 -7.98 -0.97
CA ALA A 258 -9.42 -8.61 -0.97
C ALA A 258 -9.50 -10.12 -0.76
N LEU A 259 -10.07 -10.60 0.33
CA LEU A 259 -10.17 -12.03 0.60
C LEU A 259 -10.89 -12.78 -0.52
N HIS A 260 -12.05 -12.28 -0.96
CA HIS A 260 -12.77 -12.87 -2.10
C HIS A 260 -11.91 -12.88 -3.36
N HIS A 261 -11.16 -11.81 -3.63
CA HIS A 261 -10.24 -11.74 -4.77
C HIS A 261 -9.11 -12.78 -4.66
N LEU A 262 -8.47 -12.90 -3.50
CA LEU A 262 -7.43 -13.89 -3.25
C LEU A 262 -7.91 -15.32 -3.50
N MET A 263 -9.11 -15.63 -3.04
CA MET A 263 -9.68 -16.97 -3.13
C MET A 263 -10.28 -17.29 -4.52
N THR A 264 -10.86 -16.30 -5.21
CA THR A 264 -11.63 -16.53 -6.44
C THR A 264 -11.07 -15.83 -7.69
N GLY A 265 -10.09 -14.92 -7.54
CA GLY A 265 -9.53 -14.09 -8.62
C GLY A 265 -10.40 -12.89 -9.00
N ARG A 266 -11.44 -12.56 -8.24
CA ARG A 266 -12.30 -11.40 -8.44
C ARG A 266 -12.85 -10.87 -7.12
N GLN A 267 -13.23 -9.61 -7.08
CA GLN A 267 -13.93 -9.03 -5.93
C GLN A 267 -15.37 -9.60 -5.85
N ALA A 268 -15.96 -9.58 -4.67
CA ALA A 268 -17.37 -9.95 -4.52
C ALA A 268 -18.27 -9.03 -5.37
N PRO A 269 -19.28 -9.57 -6.04
CA PRO A 269 -20.21 -8.77 -6.84
C PRO A 269 -20.83 -7.64 -6.01
N GLY A 270 -20.90 -6.44 -6.58
CA GLY A 270 -21.45 -5.25 -5.90
C GLY A 270 -20.55 -4.62 -4.85
N SER A 271 -19.32 -5.15 -4.63
CA SER A 271 -18.38 -4.51 -3.69
C SER A 271 -18.03 -3.09 -4.14
N VAL A 272 -17.98 -2.16 -3.19
CA VAL A 272 -17.76 -0.74 -3.44
C VAL A 272 -16.38 -0.28 -3.01
N ASN A 273 -15.85 0.74 -3.68
CA ASN A 273 -14.66 1.45 -3.24
C ASN A 273 -15.05 2.48 -2.18
N VAL A 274 -14.33 2.50 -1.07
CA VAL A 274 -14.46 3.58 -0.07
C VAL A 274 -13.43 4.65 -0.38
N GLY A 275 -13.90 5.87 -0.59
CA GLY A 275 -13.02 7.03 -0.81
C GLY A 275 -12.56 7.66 0.52
N PRO A 276 -11.49 8.48 0.48
CA PRO A 276 -10.89 9.05 1.68
C PRO A 276 -11.78 10.07 2.41
N ASN A 277 -12.73 10.67 1.73
CA ASN A 277 -13.53 11.79 2.25
C ASN A 277 -15.04 11.51 2.34
N ARG A 278 -15.45 10.25 2.34
CA ARG A 278 -16.86 9.91 2.23
C ARG A 278 -17.34 9.04 3.39
N PRO A 279 -17.58 9.64 4.58
CA PRO A 279 -18.30 8.94 5.65
C PRO A 279 -19.63 8.36 5.17
N GLU A 280 -20.28 9.04 4.22
CA GLU A 280 -21.54 8.62 3.59
C GLU A 280 -21.38 7.32 2.78
N GLU A 281 -20.20 7.01 2.24
CA GLU A 281 -19.96 5.72 1.56
C GLU A 281 -20.00 4.55 2.53
N ILE A 282 -19.57 4.76 3.79
CA ILE A 282 -19.69 3.75 4.85
C ILE A 282 -21.18 3.54 5.19
N GLN A 283 -21.95 4.63 5.31
CA GLN A 283 -23.38 4.56 5.63
C GLN A 283 -24.22 3.96 4.51
N ASN A 284 -23.80 4.15 3.25
CA ASN A 284 -24.50 3.66 2.07
C ASN A 284 -23.93 2.34 1.52
N ALA A 285 -22.87 1.81 2.12
CA ALA A 285 -22.31 0.52 1.71
C ALA A 285 -23.26 -0.61 2.11
N PRO A 286 -23.35 -1.69 1.30
CA PRO A 286 -24.11 -2.86 1.68
C PRO A 286 -23.62 -3.43 3.01
N GLU A 287 -24.54 -3.81 3.88
CA GLU A 287 -24.23 -4.50 5.14
C GLU A 287 -23.73 -5.94 4.90
N LYS A 288 -23.99 -6.47 3.71
CA LYS A 288 -23.58 -7.81 3.27
C LYS A 288 -23.54 -7.89 1.76
N TYR A 289 -22.79 -8.87 1.27
CA TYR A 289 -22.74 -9.22 -0.15
C TYR A 289 -23.24 -10.64 -0.36
N GLU A 290 -23.90 -10.88 -1.50
CA GLU A 290 -24.42 -12.21 -1.83
C GLU A 290 -23.29 -13.12 -2.34
N PRO A 291 -23.14 -14.35 -1.81
CA PRO A 291 -22.18 -15.29 -2.29
C PRO A 291 -22.60 -15.85 -3.65
N ILE A 292 -21.83 -15.56 -4.69
CA ILE A 292 -22.03 -16.06 -6.04
C ILE A 292 -20.79 -16.83 -6.46
N TRP A 293 -20.92 -18.15 -6.61
CA TRP A 293 -19.84 -19.03 -6.98
C TRP A 293 -19.92 -19.44 -8.44
N THR A 294 -18.81 -19.30 -9.16
CA THR A 294 -18.69 -19.88 -10.51
C THR A 294 -18.39 -21.37 -10.44
N TYR A 295 -18.53 -22.06 -11.55
CA TYR A 295 -18.11 -23.46 -11.66
C TYR A 295 -16.63 -23.65 -11.29
N ASP A 296 -15.76 -22.73 -11.74
CA ASP A 296 -14.33 -22.78 -11.43
C ASP A 296 -14.05 -22.58 -9.94
N ASP A 297 -14.82 -21.74 -9.25
CA ASP A 297 -14.68 -21.58 -7.79
C ASP A 297 -15.03 -22.90 -7.09
N GLN A 298 -16.15 -23.52 -7.45
CA GLN A 298 -16.60 -24.80 -6.89
C GLN A 298 -15.64 -25.96 -7.17
N LYS A 299 -14.94 -25.91 -8.30
CA LYS A 299 -13.92 -26.91 -8.64
C LYS A 299 -12.60 -26.71 -7.89
N ARG A 300 -12.26 -25.46 -7.59
CA ARG A 300 -10.97 -25.06 -6.99
C ARG A 300 -11.02 -25.05 -5.46
N LEU A 301 -12.12 -24.55 -4.90
CA LEU A 301 -12.33 -24.40 -3.47
C LEU A 301 -13.12 -25.57 -2.93
N ARG A 302 -12.78 -25.99 -1.71
CA ARG A 302 -13.56 -26.98 -0.96
C ARG A 302 -14.86 -26.35 -0.44
N GLN A 303 -15.82 -27.18 -0.07
CA GLN A 303 -17.10 -26.68 0.45
C GLN A 303 -16.94 -25.86 1.72
N ASP A 304 -16.07 -26.27 2.64
CA ASP A 304 -15.77 -25.54 3.87
C ASP A 304 -15.14 -24.15 3.62
N GLU A 305 -14.32 -24.03 2.56
CA GLU A 305 -13.73 -22.77 2.11
C GLU A 305 -14.77 -21.85 1.46
N LEU A 306 -15.70 -22.39 0.67
CA LEU A 306 -16.81 -21.64 0.09
C LEU A 306 -17.78 -21.15 1.17
N ASP A 307 -18.12 -22.01 2.15
CA ASP A 307 -18.98 -21.66 3.27
C ASP A 307 -18.35 -20.58 4.16
N PHE A 308 -17.05 -20.71 4.42
CA PHE A 308 -16.29 -19.68 5.13
C PHE A 308 -16.32 -18.34 4.40
N LEU A 309 -15.98 -18.34 3.11
CA LEU A 309 -15.94 -17.13 2.30
C LEU A 309 -17.34 -16.49 2.20
N GLY A 310 -18.39 -17.33 2.06
CA GLY A 310 -19.79 -16.87 2.11
C GLY A 310 -20.12 -16.14 3.42
N ARG A 311 -19.80 -16.72 4.56
CA ARG A 311 -19.99 -16.06 5.87
C ARG A 311 -19.20 -14.75 5.96
N ALA A 312 -17.95 -14.73 5.47
CA ALA A 312 -17.10 -13.54 5.55
C ALA A 312 -17.69 -12.35 4.76
N ILE A 313 -18.14 -12.56 3.52
CA ILE A 313 -18.74 -11.48 2.71
C ILE A 313 -20.18 -11.13 3.13
N GLN A 314 -20.82 -11.96 3.95
CA GLN A 314 -22.13 -11.67 4.57
C GLN A 314 -22.00 -10.94 5.91
N GLY A 315 -20.79 -10.53 6.33
CA GLY A 315 -20.56 -9.73 7.55
C GLY A 315 -20.72 -10.50 8.85
N HIS A 316 -20.54 -11.83 8.84
CA HIS A 316 -20.65 -12.65 10.06
C HIS A 316 -19.46 -12.47 11.01
N TYR A 317 -18.33 -11.94 10.52
CA TYR A 317 -17.15 -11.68 11.36
C TYR A 317 -17.23 -10.28 11.97
N LYS A 318 -17.26 -10.25 13.30
CA LYS A 318 -17.33 -9.00 14.07
C LYS A 318 -15.97 -8.50 14.53
N THR A 319 -14.97 -9.36 14.48
CA THR A 319 -13.59 -9.06 14.88
C THR A 319 -12.61 -9.72 13.90
N ALA A 320 -11.47 -9.07 13.68
CA ALA A 320 -10.49 -9.54 12.69
C ALA A 320 -9.67 -10.74 13.20
N ASP A 321 -9.48 -10.86 14.53
CA ASP A 321 -8.86 -12.03 15.15
C ASP A 321 -9.66 -13.30 14.86
N ARG A 322 -11.00 -13.25 14.99
CA ARG A 322 -11.84 -14.40 14.68
C ARG A 322 -11.77 -14.81 13.22
N LEU A 323 -11.71 -13.83 12.32
CA LEU A 323 -11.49 -14.09 10.89
C LEU A 323 -10.11 -14.74 10.65
N ALA A 324 -9.06 -14.25 11.32
CA ALA A 324 -7.70 -14.80 11.22
C ALA A 324 -7.62 -16.24 11.74
N GLU A 325 -8.26 -16.56 12.86
CA GLU A 325 -8.34 -17.92 13.44
C GLU A 325 -8.98 -18.91 12.47
N ASP A 326 -10.11 -18.54 11.86
CA ASP A 326 -10.81 -19.40 10.90
C ASP A 326 -9.97 -19.61 9.62
N LEU A 327 -9.28 -18.57 9.14
CA LEU A 327 -8.34 -18.67 8.02
C LEU A 327 -7.16 -19.60 8.32
N GLN A 328 -6.59 -19.50 9.52
CA GLN A 328 -5.52 -20.38 9.96
C GLN A 328 -5.99 -21.85 10.08
N THR A 329 -7.22 -22.04 10.53
CA THR A 329 -7.84 -23.37 10.61
C THR A 329 -7.98 -23.99 9.21
N LEU A 330 -8.53 -23.26 8.26
CA LEU A 330 -8.66 -23.73 6.87
C LEU A 330 -7.29 -24.01 6.21
N TYR A 331 -6.32 -23.14 6.46
CA TYR A 331 -4.94 -23.36 5.98
C TYR A 331 -4.36 -24.67 6.52
N SER A 332 -4.48 -24.91 7.84
CA SER A 332 -3.97 -26.12 8.48
C SER A 332 -4.67 -27.37 7.99
N GLN A 333 -5.99 -27.34 7.83
CA GLN A 333 -6.78 -28.46 7.29
C GLN A 333 -6.38 -28.79 5.85
N ARG A 334 -6.16 -27.78 5.01
CA ARG A 334 -5.74 -27.99 3.63
C ARG A 334 -4.32 -28.54 3.54
N GLN A 335 -3.42 -28.11 4.45
CA GLN A 335 -2.05 -28.62 4.52
C GLN A 335 -2.00 -30.12 4.86
N LEU A 336 -2.91 -30.62 5.66
CA LEU A 336 -2.99 -32.04 6.03
C LEU A 336 -3.51 -32.94 4.92
N GLN A 337 -4.13 -32.37 3.87
CA GLN A 337 -4.74 -33.10 2.77
C GLN A 337 -3.88 -33.13 1.49
N ASN A 338 -2.83 -32.32 1.44
CA ASN A 338 -1.84 -32.30 0.36
C ASN A 338 -0.58 -33.07 0.75
#